data_49221ed347f1ac417f753330f2470bf5
#
_entry.id   49221ed347f1ac417f753330f2470bf5
#
_cell.length_a   1.000
_cell.length_b   1.000
_cell.length_c   1.000
_cell.angle_alpha   90.00
_cell.angle_beta   90.00
_cell.angle_gamma   90.00
#
_symmetry.space_group_name_H-M   'P 1'
#
loop_
_entity.id
_entity.type
_entity.pdbx_description
1 polymer ?
#
loop_
_entity_poly.entity_id
_entity_poly.type
_entity_poly.pdbx_seq_one_letter_code
_entity_poly.pdbx_strand_id
1 'polypeptide(L)'
;MPLPPDSPLLPLPDIDLRHLQRLTDDTGIYQHAVYATPDANHGYCIDDNARALIAGLLYADLHGLDEAATPLHTYLNFIAYAYNTETKQFRNFMAFDRSWLEDAGSHDSQGRNIWAMGLTAKLGPTESIRALGRELFHRALPALDGLNYIRSWAFSLLGMDAYLDACPDDTACAQTFTAYAKKLFAAYTEHADYDNNWLWWEDEVTYDNAKLPHALLIAAKRLGRIDMRDAGLSALKWLLVQQIEEGIDRQPHLSIIGNQGWLQRGQPRAKFDQQPLEAYAMVDACLIAARVARDRPQRIAWEANARLCYNWFTGKNDLGLALLDPETGGGRDGLEPHGVNQNQGAESSLAPLLATLEMHRYAAELTS
;
A
#
# COMPACT_ATOMS: atom_id res chain seq x y z
N MET A 1 -1.73 26.33 -5.40
CA MET A 1 -0.54 26.73 -6.21
C MET A 1 0.11 25.49 -6.78
N PRO A 2 0.74 25.50 -7.96
CA PRO A 2 1.50 24.31 -8.42
C PRO A 2 2.64 24.00 -7.44
N LEU A 3 3.09 22.71 -7.42
CA LEU A 3 4.29 22.33 -6.68
C LEU A 3 5.44 23.31 -6.99
N PRO A 4 6.33 23.60 -6.02
CA PRO A 4 7.52 24.37 -6.31
C PRO A 4 8.24 23.79 -7.53
N PRO A 5 8.73 24.62 -8.47
CA PRO A 5 9.39 24.12 -9.68
C PRO A 5 10.62 23.25 -9.42
N ASP A 6 11.18 23.35 -8.23
CA ASP A 6 12.32 22.58 -7.73
C ASP A 6 11.92 21.32 -6.94
N SER A 7 10.62 20.94 -6.91
CA SER A 7 10.18 19.73 -6.25
C SER A 7 10.72 18.48 -6.97
N PRO A 8 11.38 17.56 -6.25
CA PRO A 8 11.87 16.31 -6.83
C PRO A 8 10.74 15.40 -7.37
N LEU A 9 9.49 15.64 -6.98
CA LEU A 9 8.34 14.89 -7.47
C LEU A 9 7.92 15.25 -8.90
N LEU A 10 8.43 16.34 -9.47
CA LEU A 10 8.08 16.76 -10.82
C LEU A 10 8.96 16.10 -11.91
N PRO A 11 8.39 15.87 -13.12
CA PRO A 11 6.95 15.92 -13.42
C PRO A 11 6.20 14.77 -12.73
N LEU A 12 4.96 15.01 -12.32
CA LEU A 12 4.12 13.92 -11.81
C LEU A 12 3.84 12.92 -12.95
N PRO A 13 3.77 11.60 -12.64
CA PRO A 13 3.40 10.61 -13.64
C PRO A 13 1.92 10.75 -14.04
N ASP A 14 1.58 10.33 -15.26
CA ASP A 14 0.20 10.32 -15.73
C ASP A 14 -0.62 9.23 -15.01
N ILE A 15 -1.89 9.53 -14.72
CA ILE A 15 -2.83 8.55 -14.16
C ILE A 15 -3.43 7.76 -15.31
N ASP A 16 -3.14 6.46 -15.38
CA ASP A 16 -3.64 5.55 -16.41
C ASP A 16 -4.54 4.48 -15.80
N LEU A 17 -5.84 4.54 -16.12
CA LEU A 17 -6.86 3.63 -15.60
C LEU A 17 -7.22 2.49 -16.57
N ARG A 18 -6.63 2.47 -17.79
CA ARG A 18 -7.03 1.54 -18.85
C ARG A 18 -6.93 0.07 -18.41
N HIS A 19 -5.89 -0.29 -17.67
CA HIS A 19 -5.70 -1.66 -17.25
C HIS A 19 -6.57 -2.03 -16.04
N LEU A 20 -6.79 -1.09 -15.11
CA LEU A 20 -7.77 -1.26 -14.03
C LEU A 20 -9.15 -1.60 -14.60
N GLN A 21 -9.59 -0.83 -15.60
CA GLN A 21 -10.88 -1.06 -16.29
C GLN A 21 -10.89 -2.42 -17.00
N ARG A 22 -9.78 -2.83 -17.64
CA ARG A 22 -9.68 -4.12 -18.33
C ARG A 22 -9.78 -5.31 -17.38
N LEU A 23 -9.18 -5.21 -16.19
CA LEU A 23 -9.21 -6.28 -15.19
C LEU A 23 -10.52 -6.32 -14.39
N THR A 24 -11.41 -5.34 -14.53
CA THR A 24 -12.63 -5.24 -13.73
C THR A 24 -13.85 -5.67 -14.53
N ASP A 25 -14.68 -6.54 -13.95
CA ASP A 25 -15.99 -6.89 -14.46
C ASP A 25 -17.12 -6.46 -13.48
N ASP A 26 -18.32 -7.03 -13.62
CA ASP A 26 -19.48 -6.73 -12.75
C ASP A 26 -19.38 -7.36 -11.35
N THR A 27 -18.38 -8.17 -11.09
CA THR A 27 -18.13 -8.84 -9.80
C THR A 27 -17.07 -8.09 -8.99
N GLY A 28 -15.94 -7.76 -9.63
CA GLY A 28 -14.78 -7.15 -8.99
C GLY A 28 -13.58 -7.10 -9.94
N ILE A 29 -12.38 -6.93 -9.40
CA ILE A 29 -11.14 -7.01 -10.17
C ILE A 29 -10.62 -8.46 -10.17
N TYR A 30 -10.31 -8.99 -11.36
CA TYR A 30 -9.64 -10.28 -11.53
C TYR A 30 -8.27 -10.27 -10.86
N GLN A 31 -7.92 -11.37 -10.17
CA GLN A 31 -6.65 -11.47 -9.45
C GLN A 31 -5.44 -11.51 -10.39
N HIS A 32 -5.52 -12.29 -11.46
CA HIS A 32 -4.41 -12.53 -12.38
C HIS A 32 -4.75 -12.21 -13.83
N ALA A 33 -3.70 -12.09 -14.64
CA ALA A 33 -3.79 -11.96 -16.08
C ALA A 33 -2.74 -12.86 -16.76
N VAL A 34 -3.06 -13.34 -17.96
CA VAL A 34 -2.09 -13.90 -18.89
C VAL A 34 -1.70 -12.77 -19.85
N TYR A 35 -0.47 -12.29 -19.76
CA TYR A 35 -0.08 -10.99 -20.31
C TYR A 35 -1.03 -9.89 -19.79
N ALA A 36 -1.76 -9.21 -20.69
CA ALA A 36 -2.73 -8.19 -20.33
C ALA A 36 -4.19 -8.67 -20.35
N THR A 37 -4.44 -9.98 -20.53
CA THR A 37 -5.79 -10.56 -20.59
C THR A 37 -6.18 -11.13 -19.25
N PRO A 38 -7.34 -10.72 -18.66
CA PRO A 38 -7.80 -11.27 -17.37
C PRO A 38 -7.86 -12.81 -17.38
N ASP A 39 -7.39 -13.46 -16.34
CA ASP A 39 -7.41 -14.89 -16.20
C ASP A 39 -8.53 -15.36 -15.25
N ALA A 40 -9.64 -15.79 -15.83
CA ALA A 40 -10.80 -16.27 -15.10
C ALA A 40 -10.52 -17.54 -14.25
N ASN A 41 -9.44 -18.28 -14.53
CA ASN A 41 -9.12 -19.48 -13.76
C ASN A 41 -8.77 -19.19 -12.29
N HIS A 42 -8.31 -17.96 -11.99
CA HIS A 42 -7.94 -17.54 -10.66
C HIS A 42 -9.05 -16.78 -9.92
N GLY A 43 -10.10 -16.31 -10.63
CA GLY A 43 -11.20 -15.58 -10.03
C GLY A 43 -10.76 -14.24 -9.42
N TYR A 44 -11.21 -13.99 -8.19
CA TYR A 44 -11.08 -12.70 -7.51
C TYR A 44 -10.46 -12.85 -6.13
N CYS A 45 -9.66 -11.85 -5.73
CA CYS A 45 -9.08 -11.75 -4.40
C CYS A 45 -9.60 -10.48 -3.68
N ILE A 46 -9.92 -10.60 -2.39
CA ILE A 46 -10.39 -9.42 -1.63
C ILE A 46 -9.28 -8.38 -1.46
N ASP A 47 -8.02 -8.81 -1.35
CA ASP A 47 -6.90 -7.89 -1.21
C ASP A 47 -6.77 -6.97 -2.42
N ASP A 48 -7.00 -7.50 -3.63
CA ASP A 48 -6.96 -6.72 -4.87
C ASP A 48 -8.18 -5.82 -5.01
N ASN A 49 -9.37 -6.30 -4.61
CA ASN A 49 -10.58 -5.47 -4.57
C ASN A 49 -10.46 -4.33 -3.54
N ALA A 50 -9.82 -4.57 -2.39
CA ALA A 50 -9.52 -3.53 -1.41
C ALA A 50 -8.55 -2.48 -1.97
N ARG A 51 -7.46 -2.90 -2.67
CA ARG A 51 -6.53 -2.00 -3.35
C ARG A 51 -7.21 -1.21 -4.47
N ALA A 52 -8.07 -1.86 -5.27
CA ALA A 52 -8.83 -1.21 -6.34
C ALA A 52 -9.82 -0.19 -5.79
N LEU A 53 -10.50 -0.51 -4.67
CA LEU A 53 -11.35 0.45 -3.97
C LEU A 53 -10.54 1.65 -3.47
N ILE A 54 -9.37 1.42 -2.85
CA ILE A 54 -8.48 2.50 -2.41
C ILE A 54 -8.08 3.37 -3.60
N ALA A 55 -7.65 2.78 -4.72
CA ALA A 55 -7.30 3.53 -5.92
C ALA A 55 -8.46 4.38 -6.45
N GLY A 56 -9.67 3.81 -6.48
CA GLY A 56 -10.88 4.54 -6.89
C GLY A 56 -11.24 5.69 -5.93
N LEU A 57 -11.08 5.50 -4.62
CA LEU A 57 -11.29 6.56 -3.61
C LEU A 57 -10.28 7.70 -3.76
N LEU A 58 -9.00 7.38 -3.97
CA LEU A 58 -7.95 8.37 -4.21
C LEU A 58 -8.19 9.14 -5.52
N TYR A 59 -8.61 8.44 -6.56
CA TYR A 59 -8.99 9.05 -7.83
C TYR A 59 -10.19 10.00 -7.67
N ALA A 60 -11.23 9.55 -6.96
CA ALA A 60 -12.41 10.36 -6.72
C ALA A 60 -12.13 11.60 -5.84
N ASP A 61 -11.19 11.51 -4.91
CA ASP A 61 -10.72 12.64 -4.09
C ASP A 61 -10.04 13.73 -4.94
N LEU A 62 -9.35 13.33 -6.01
CA LEU A 62 -8.64 14.24 -6.93
C LEU A 62 -9.55 14.80 -8.04
N HIS A 63 -10.46 13.99 -8.58
CA HIS A 63 -11.17 14.27 -9.83
C HIS A 63 -12.69 14.26 -9.69
N GLY A 64 -13.23 13.86 -8.54
CA GLY A 64 -14.66 13.59 -8.34
C GLY A 64 -15.05 12.16 -8.71
N LEU A 65 -16.30 11.81 -8.38
CA LEU A 65 -16.84 10.47 -8.69
C LEU A 65 -17.03 10.27 -10.19
N ASP A 66 -16.39 9.26 -10.73
CA ASP A 66 -16.57 8.78 -12.11
C ASP A 66 -16.59 7.24 -12.11
N GLU A 67 -17.79 6.67 -12.10
CA GLU A 67 -17.98 5.20 -12.08
C GLU A 67 -17.53 4.52 -13.38
N ALA A 68 -17.44 5.25 -14.48
CA ALA A 68 -16.92 4.72 -15.73
C ALA A 68 -15.38 4.62 -15.70
N ALA A 69 -14.73 5.57 -15.02
CA ALA A 69 -13.29 5.55 -14.83
C ALA A 69 -12.88 4.57 -13.74
N THR A 70 -13.56 4.62 -12.57
CA THR A 70 -13.29 3.74 -11.41
C THR A 70 -14.62 3.24 -10.82
N PRO A 71 -14.97 1.96 -11.03
CA PRO A 71 -16.26 1.42 -10.56
C PRO A 71 -16.25 1.16 -9.03
N LEU A 72 -16.30 2.23 -8.25
CA LEU A 72 -16.26 2.19 -6.79
C LEU A 72 -17.32 1.29 -6.18
N HIS A 73 -18.56 1.34 -6.71
CA HIS A 73 -19.64 0.52 -6.19
C HIS A 73 -19.38 -0.98 -6.40
N THR A 74 -18.71 -1.38 -7.49
CA THR A 74 -18.35 -2.78 -7.75
C THR A 74 -17.39 -3.30 -6.68
N TYR A 75 -16.31 -2.58 -6.40
CA TYR A 75 -15.32 -2.99 -5.38
C TYR A 75 -15.90 -2.96 -3.97
N LEU A 76 -16.67 -1.93 -3.64
CA LEU A 76 -17.32 -1.82 -2.32
C LEU A 76 -18.36 -2.93 -2.12
N ASN A 77 -19.13 -3.27 -3.18
CA ASN A 77 -20.08 -4.38 -3.14
C ASN A 77 -19.37 -5.72 -2.95
N PHE A 78 -18.23 -5.94 -3.65
CA PHE A 78 -17.43 -7.15 -3.47
C PHE A 78 -17.00 -7.33 -2.02
N ILE A 79 -16.45 -6.27 -1.39
CA ILE A 79 -16.01 -6.30 0.00
C ILE A 79 -17.19 -6.51 0.96
N ALA A 80 -18.33 -5.86 0.71
CA ALA A 80 -19.53 -6.06 1.52
C ALA A 80 -20.04 -7.51 1.46
N TYR A 81 -19.98 -8.13 0.26
CA TYR A 81 -20.37 -9.54 0.06
C TYR A 81 -19.34 -10.52 0.63
N ALA A 82 -18.06 -10.14 0.68
CA ALA A 82 -17.01 -10.95 1.29
C ALA A 82 -17.15 -11.08 2.82
N TYR A 83 -17.84 -10.12 3.46
CA TYR A 83 -18.02 -10.16 4.91
C TYR A 83 -18.91 -11.34 5.34
N ASN A 84 -18.31 -12.28 6.08
CA ASN A 84 -19.02 -13.42 6.63
C ASN A 84 -19.60 -13.08 8.02
N THR A 85 -20.93 -13.05 8.14
CA THR A 85 -21.63 -12.70 9.38
C THR A 85 -21.50 -13.72 10.50
N GLU A 86 -21.16 -14.99 10.17
CA GLU A 86 -20.97 -16.07 11.13
C GLU A 86 -19.60 -15.96 11.80
N THR A 87 -18.53 -15.86 10.99
CA THR A 87 -17.15 -15.72 11.48
C THR A 87 -16.80 -14.28 11.90
N LYS A 88 -17.57 -13.29 11.44
CA LYS A 88 -17.30 -11.83 11.57
C LYS A 88 -15.99 -11.40 10.94
N GLN A 89 -15.58 -12.12 9.90
CA GLN A 89 -14.34 -11.89 9.14
C GLN A 89 -14.65 -11.78 7.66
N PHE A 90 -13.75 -11.16 6.92
CA PHE A 90 -13.81 -11.16 5.46
C PHE A 90 -13.25 -12.48 4.91
N ARG A 91 -13.90 -13.03 3.88
CA ARG A 91 -13.34 -14.09 3.03
C ARG A 91 -12.32 -13.50 2.09
N ASN A 92 -11.36 -14.30 1.59
CA ASN A 92 -10.32 -13.77 0.71
C ASN A 92 -10.59 -14.11 -0.77
N PHE A 93 -10.81 -15.38 -1.11
CA PHE A 93 -10.85 -15.83 -2.49
C PHE A 93 -12.25 -16.22 -2.94
N MET A 94 -12.61 -15.71 -4.13
CA MET A 94 -13.84 -16.08 -4.83
C MET A 94 -13.48 -16.66 -6.19
N ALA A 95 -14.02 -17.84 -6.51
CA ALA A 95 -13.89 -18.43 -7.83
C ALA A 95 -14.68 -17.63 -8.89
N PHE A 96 -14.38 -17.84 -10.17
CA PHE A 96 -15.04 -17.14 -11.27
C PHE A 96 -16.56 -17.38 -11.32
N ASP A 97 -17.05 -18.55 -10.85
CA ASP A 97 -18.46 -18.85 -10.69
C ASP A 97 -19.13 -18.16 -9.48
N ARG A 98 -18.40 -17.27 -8.82
CA ARG A 98 -18.82 -16.49 -7.63
C ARG A 98 -19.00 -17.33 -6.36
N SER A 99 -18.49 -18.54 -6.30
CA SER A 99 -18.42 -19.32 -5.06
C SER A 99 -17.22 -18.89 -4.21
N TRP A 100 -17.42 -18.77 -2.89
CA TRP A 100 -16.34 -18.52 -1.95
C TRP A 100 -15.51 -19.77 -1.71
N LEU A 101 -14.18 -19.63 -1.67
CA LEU A 101 -13.26 -20.76 -1.48
C LEU A 101 -12.93 -21.03 -0.01
N GLU A 102 -13.24 -20.08 0.88
CA GLU A 102 -13.06 -20.22 2.33
C GLU A 102 -14.08 -19.37 3.11
N ASP A 103 -14.21 -19.64 4.42
CA ASP A 103 -15.11 -18.91 5.32
C ASP A 103 -14.47 -17.68 5.97
N ALA A 104 -13.14 -17.63 6.05
CA ALA A 104 -12.36 -16.52 6.58
C ALA A 104 -11.01 -16.43 5.88
N GLY A 105 -10.63 -15.22 5.49
CA GLY A 105 -9.36 -14.92 4.86
C GLY A 105 -8.21 -14.78 5.86
N SER A 106 -7.02 -14.45 5.33
CA SER A 106 -5.81 -14.25 6.11
C SER A 106 -5.90 -13.04 7.05
N HIS A 107 -5.01 -12.95 8.03
CA HIS A 107 -4.91 -11.79 8.90
C HIS A 107 -4.61 -10.50 8.11
N ASP A 108 -3.80 -10.60 7.05
CA ASP A 108 -3.48 -9.47 6.19
C ASP A 108 -4.70 -8.98 5.42
N SER A 109 -5.54 -9.89 4.91
CA SER A 109 -6.78 -9.49 4.25
C SER A 109 -7.75 -8.81 5.22
N GLN A 110 -7.84 -9.26 6.50
CA GLN A 110 -8.62 -8.55 7.51
C GLN A 110 -8.09 -7.11 7.70
N GLY A 111 -6.79 -6.94 7.94
CA GLY A 111 -6.17 -5.63 8.13
C GLY A 111 -6.31 -4.72 6.92
N ARG A 112 -6.12 -5.24 5.72
CA ARG A 112 -6.23 -4.49 4.46
C ARG A 112 -7.67 -4.02 4.20
N ASN A 113 -8.66 -4.83 4.55
CA ASN A 113 -10.06 -4.41 4.44
C ASN A 113 -10.43 -3.35 5.49
N ILE A 114 -9.91 -3.42 6.70
CA ILE A 114 -10.01 -2.31 7.67
C ILE A 114 -9.43 -1.02 7.08
N TRP A 115 -8.29 -1.10 6.38
CA TRP A 115 -7.71 0.07 5.70
C TRP A 115 -8.64 0.62 4.61
N ALA A 116 -9.12 -0.23 3.72
CA ALA A 116 -10.04 0.18 2.66
C ALA A 116 -11.34 0.79 3.22
N MET A 117 -11.93 0.19 4.27
CA MET A 117 -13.17 0.70 4.88
C MET A 117 -12.94 2.01 5.64
N GLY A 118 -11.82 2.17 6.33
CA GLY A 118 -11.45 3.44 6.97
C GLY A 118 -11.32 4.58 5.96
N LEU A 119 -10.64 4.32 4.84
CA LEU A 119 -10.55 5.27 3.73
C LEU A 119 -11.91 5.54 3.08
N THR A 120 -12.76 4.52 2.93
CA THR A 120 -14.13 4.69 2.41
C THR A 120 -14.96 5.61 3.31
N ALA A 121 -14.84 5.44 4.63
CA ALA A 121 -15.51 6.32 5.59
C ALA A 121 -15.06 7.79 5.48
N LYS A 122 -13.78 8.01 5.16
CA LYS A 122 -13.17 9.34 5.03
C LYS A 122 -13.38 9.98 3.66
N LEU A 123 -13.07 9.26 2.59
CA LEU A 123 -12.96 9.78 1.23
C LEU A 123 -14.16 9.42 0.33
N GLY A 124 -15.08 8.59 0.80
CA GLY A 124 -16.25 8.20 0.00
C GLY A 124 -16.95 9.41 -0.60
N PRO A 125 -17.11 9.50 -1.93
CA PRO A 125 -17.59 10.72 -2.58
C PRO A 125 -19.06 11.04 -2.28
N THR A 126 -19.83 10.05 -1.82
CA THR A 126 -21.24 10.23 -1.41
C THR A 126 -21.46 9.78 0.04
N GLU A 127 -22.51 10.31 0.69
CA GLU A 127 -22.82 9.88 2.07
C GLU A 127 -23.19 8.39 2.15
N SER A 128 -23.84 7.83 1.13
CA SER A 128 -24.16 6.39 1.10
C SER A 128 -22.92 5.51 1.09
N ILE A 129 -21.89 5.90 0.33
CA ILE A 129 -20.60 5.19 0.29
C ILE A 129 -19.91 5.31 1.65
N ARG A 130 -19.84 6.52 2.22
CA ARG A 130 -19.23 6.73 3.55
C ARG A 130 -19.97 5.95 4.65
N ALA A 131 -21.29 5.95 4.62
CA ALA A 131 -22.09 5.22 5.60
C ALA A 131 -21.86 3.72 5.55
N LEU A 132 -21.80 3.12 4.35
CA LEU A 132 -21.49 1.69 4.19
C LEU A 132 -20.05 1.40 4.64
N GLY A 133 -19.09 2.28 4.32
CA GLY A 133 -17.71 2.17 4.80
C GLY A 133 -17.63 2.13 6.33
N ARG A 134 -18.33 3.04 7.03
CA ARG A 134 -18.41 3.05 8.49
C ARG A 134 -19.05 1.78 9.05
N GLU A 135 -20.12 1.33 8.44
CA GLU A 135 -20.84 0.11 8.88
C GLU A 135 -19.94 -1.13 8.78
N LEU A 136 -19.29 -1.34 7.62
CA LEU A 136 -18.39 -2.48 7.41
C LEU A 136 -17.15 -2.38 8.29
N PHE A 137 -16.60 -1.19 8.48
CA PHE A 137 -15.50 -0.95 9.41
C PHE A 137 -15.86 -1.42 10.83
N HIS A 138 -17.00 -0.99 11.36
CA HIS A 138 -17.44 -1.41 12.71
C HIS A 138 -17.72 -2.90 12.82
N ARG A 139 -18.29 -3.51 11.77
CA ARG A 139 -18.53 -4.96 11.76
C ARG A 139 -17.22 -5.77 11.84
N ALA A 140 -16.15 -5.26 11.21
CA ALA A 140 -14.87 -5.93 11.16
C ALA A 140 -13.95 -5.65 12.36
N LEU A 141 -14.19 -4.57 13.13
CA LEU A 141 -13.37 -4.23 14.29
C LEU A 141 -13.14 -5.38 15.29
N PRO A 142 -14.15 -6.21 15.65
CA PRO A 142 -13.92 -7.31 16.58
C PRO A 142 -12.93 -8.37 16.09
N ALA A 143 -12.73 -8.52 14.78
CA ALA A 143 -11.74 -9.45 14.25
C ALA A 143 -10.30 -9.03 14.53
N LEU A 144 -10.06 -7.75 14.87
CA LEU A 144 -8.73 -7.23 15.19
C LEU A 144 -8.12 -7.93 16.42
N ASP A 145 -8.92 -8.31 17.42
CA ASP A 145 -8.42 -8.96 18.64
C ASP A 145 -7.64 -10.25 18.36
N GLY A 146 -7.92 -10.90 17.23
CA GLY A 146 -7.26 -12.13 16.79
C GLY A 146 -6.05 -11.93 15.88
N LEU A 147 -5.72 -10.72 15.46
CA LEU A 147 -4.63 -10.49 14.51
C LEU A 147 -3.26 -10.60 15.18
N ASN A 148 -2.41 -11.49 14.65
CA ASN A 148 -1.10 -11.82 15.25
C ASN A 148 0.10 -11.44 14.36
N TYR A 149 -0.12 -11.04 13.09
CA TYR A 149 0.95 -10.66 12.17
C TYR A 149 1.14 -9.15 12.14
N ILE A 150 2.38 -8.70 12.14
CA ILE A 150 2.71 -7.28 12.27
C ILE A 150 2.20 -6.44 11.09
N ARG A 151 2.15 -7.01 9.87
CA ARG A 151 1.62 -6.33 8.69
C ARG A 151 0.12 -6.10 8.80
N SER A 152 -0.62 -7.07 9.34
CA SER A 152 -2.05 -6.89 9.60
C SER A 152 -2.32 -5.76 10.63
N TRP A 153 -1.41 -5.58 11.62
CA TRP A 153 -1.50 -4.44 12.54
C TRP A 153 -1.22 -3.12 11.82
N ALA A 154 -0.24 -3.09 10.92
CA ALA A 154 0.10 -1.90 10.14
C ALA A 154 -1.07 -1.48 9.26
N PHE A 155 -1.65 -2.39 8.47
CA PHE A 155 -2.82 -2.09 7.64
C PHE A 155 -4.00 -1.60 8.48
N SER A 156 -4.26 -2.23 9.63
CA SER A 156 -5.33 -1.83 10.54
C SER A 156 -5.11 -0.42 11.09
N LEU A 157 -3.86 -0.04 11.41
CA LEU A 157 -3.51 1.31 11.86
C LEU A 157 -3.80 2.36 10.76
N LEU A 158 -3.47 2.07 9.49
CA LEU A 158 -3.79 2.96 8.37
C LEU A 158 -5.31 3.17 8.25
N GLY A 159 -6.08 2.09 8.38
CA GLY A 159 -7.54 2.15 8.34
C GLY A 159 -8.15 2.90 9.51
N MET A 160 -7.72 2.61 10.73
CA MET A 160 -8.21 3.28 11.93
C MET A 160 -7.85 4.78 11.92
N ASP A 161 -6.66 5.15 11.39
CA ASP A 161 -6.29 6.56 11.24
C ASP A 161 -7.25 7.30 10.30
N ALA A 162 -7.49 6.74 9.13
CA ALA A 162 -8.42 7.31 8.16
C ALA A 162 -9.85 7.39 8.72
N TYR A 163 -10.31 6.33 9.40
CA TYR A 163 -11.62 6.30 10.03
C TYR A 163 -11.77 7.38 11.11
N LEU A 164 -10.78 7.57 11.98
CA LEU A 164 -10.77 8.57 13.04
C LEU A 164 -10.73 10.02 12.53
N ASP A 165 -10.27 10.25 11.29
CA ASP A 165 -10.41 11.56 10.65
C ASP A 165 -11.88 11.86 10.29
N ALA A 166 -12.64 10.83 9.92
CA ALA A 166 -14.08 10.96 9.63
C ALA A 166 -14.97 10.91 10.88
N CYS A 167 -14.55 10.18 11.91
CA CYS A 167 -15.30 9.90 13.13
C CYS A 167 -14.43 10.16 14.37
N PRO A 168 -14.04 11.43 14.65
CA PRO A 168 -13.08 11.76 15.72
C PRO A 168 -13.59 11.43 17.13
N ASP A 169 -14.89 11.33 17.33
CA ASP A 169 -15.52 11.05 18.62
C ASP A 169 -15.61 9.55 18.95
N ASP A 170 -15.17 8.66 18.05
CA ASP A 170 -15.16 7.21 18.32
C ASP A 170 -14.00 6.84 19.26
N THR A 171 -14.29 6.92 20.56
CA THR A 171 -13.31 6.64 21.63
C THR A 171 -12.88 5.17 21.66
N ALA A 172 -13.74 4.23 21.25
CA ALA A 172 -13.41 2.80 21.20
C ALA A 172 -12.36 2.53 20.09
N CYS A 173 -12.58 3.07 18.88
CA CYS A 173 -11.61 3.00 17.82
C CYS A 173 -10.28 3.68 18.20
N ALA A 174 -10.32 4.86 18.84
CA ALA A 174 -9.13 5.57 19.30
C ALA A 174 -8.31 4.77 20.35
N GLN A 175 -8.97 4.04 21.24
CA GLN A 175 -8.32 3.15 22.20
C GLN A 175 -7.66 1.96 21.48
N THR A 176 -8.35 1.31 20.55
CA THR A 176 -7.83 0.21 19.74
C THR A 176 -6.62 0.68 18.91
N PHE A 177 -6.72 1.83 18.24
CA PHE A 177 -5.62 2.45 17.52
C PHE A 177 -4.39 2.64 18.43
N THR A 178 -4.59 3.21 19.62
CA THR A 178 -3.50 3.43 20.58
C THR A 178 -2.85 2.13 21.04
N ALA A 179 -3.64 1.07 21.26
CA ALA A 179 -3.14 -0.25 21.63
C ALA A 179 -2.29 -0.86 20.51
N TYR A 180 -2.77 -0.80 19.27
CA TYR A 180 -2.05 -1.30 18.09
C TYR A 180 -0.76 -0.51 17.82
N ALA A 181 -0.79 0.82 17.95
CA ALA A 181 0.39 1.67 17.82
C ALA A 181 1.47 1.29 18.85
N LYS A 182 1.09 1.07 20.11
CA LYS A 182 1.99 0.61 21.16
C LYS A 182 2.54 -0.80 20.86
N LYS A 183 1.70 -1.71 20.37
CA LYS A 183 2.08 -3.09 20.03
C LYS A 183 3.12 -3.10 18.89
N LEU A 184 2.88 -2.32 17.82
CA LEU A 184 3.82 -2.19 16.70
C LEU A 184 5.15 -1.56 17.14
N PHE A 185 5.09 -0.52 17.97
CA PHE A 185 6.28 0.14 18.50
C PHE A 185 7.07 -0.76 19.45
N ALA A 186 6.40 -1.52 20.33
CA ALA A 186 7.05 -2.49 21.23
C ALA A 186 7.79 -3.57 20.44
N ALA A 187 7.14 -4.14 19.40
CA ALA A 187 7.78 -5.14 18.54
C ALA A 187 9.05 -4.58 17.85
N TYR A 188 9.04 -3.30 17.44
CA TYR A 188 10.24 -2.66 16.91
C TYR A 188 11.35 -2.55 17.97
N THR A 189 11.02 -2.04 19.16
CA THR A 189 12.02 -1.81 20.21
C THR A 189 12.61 -3.10 20.77
N GLU A 190 11.88 -4.20 20.68
CA GLU A 190 12.35 -5.53 21.11
C GLU A 190 13.31 -6.17 20.11
N HIS A 191 13.15 -5.90 18.80
CA HIS A 191 13.93 -6.55 17.74
C HIS A 191 15.02 -5.67 17.12
N ALA A 192 14.84 -4.35 17.13
CA ALA A 192 15.83 -3.44 16.56
C ALA A 192 17.14 -3.47 17.33
N ASP A 193 18.23 -3.69 16.62
CA ASP A 193 19.58 -3.82 17.16
C ASP A 193 20.48 -2.75 16.52
N TYR A 194 20.64 -1.64 17.24
CA TYR A 194 21.44 -0.51 16.77
C TYR A 194 22.94 -0.82 16.72
N ASP A 195 23.43 -1.70 17.59
CA ASP A 195 24.85 -2.07 17.63
C ASP A 195 25.27 -2.90 16.43
N ASN A 196 24.36 -3.75 15.92
CA ASN A 196 24.56 -4.56 14.73
C ASN A 196 23.90 -3.98 13.47
N ASN A 197 23.39 -2.74 13.52
CA ASN A 197 22.74 -2.05 12.41
C ASN A 197 21.58 -2.85 11.78
N TRP A 198 20.72 -3.46 12.63
CA TRP A 198 19.50 -4.14 12.23
C TRP A 198 18.29 -3.40 12.78
N LEU A 199 17.75 -2.46 12.02
CA LEU A 199 16.67 -1.57 12.47
C LEU A 199 15.31 -2.04 11.93
N TRP A 200 14.96 -3.27 12.27
CA TRP A 200 13.79 -3.95 11.75
C TRP A 200 13.02 -4.69 12.85
N TRP A 201 11.76 -5.05 12.56
CA TRP A 201 10.82 -5.71 13.50
C TRP A 201 11.02 -7.20 13.67
N GLU A 202 11.63 -7.86 12.68
CA GLU A 202 11.74 -9.32 12.57
C GLU A 202 13.18 -9.68 12.19
N ASP A 203 13.54 -10.95 12.29
CA ASP A 203 14.86 -11.42 11.80
C ASP A 203 14.91 -11.59 10.29
N GLU A 204 13.79 -11.26 9.61
CA GLU A 204 13.64 -11.34 8.16
C GLU A 204 12.88 -10.11 7.63
N VAL A 205 13.29 -9.60 6.46
CA VAL A 205 12.56 -8.59 5.69
C VAL A 205 11.91 -9.30 4.50
N THR A 206 10.57 -9.32 4.46
CA THR A 206 9.82 -10.13 3.50
C THR A 206 9.03 -9.26 2.50
N TYR A 207 7.73 -9.05 2.68
CA TYR A 207 6.84 -8.37 1.75
C TYR A 207 6.15 -7.15 2.40
N ASP A 208 5.68 -6.24 1.56
CA ASP A 208 4.94 -5.00 1.95
C ASP A 208 5.64 -4.25 3.10
N ASN A 209 6.98 -4.27 3.03
CA ASN A 209 7.87 -3.95 4.14
C ASN A 209 7.69 -2.52 4.63
N ALA A 210 7.62 -1.56 3.71
CA ALA A 210 7.55 -0.14 4.06
C ALA A 210 6.23 0.26 4.76
N LYS A 211 5.21 -0.61 4.77
CA LYS A 211 3.96 -0.37 5.52
C LYS A 211 4.16 -0.42 7.04
N LEU A 212 5.19 -1.11 7.55
CA LEU A 212 5.50 -1.11 8.97
C LEU A 212 5.95 0.28 9.46
N PRO A 213 7.04 0.86 8.91
CA PRO A 213 7.42 2.23 9.27
C PRO A 213 6.36 3.27 8.89
N HIS A 214 5.62 3.10 7.79
CA HIS A 214 4.52 3.97 7.42
C HIS A 214 3.46 4.04 8.53
N ALA A 215 2.96 2.89 8.98
CA ALA A 215 1.96 2.83 10.05
C ALA A 215 2.47 3.43 11.37
N LEU A 216 3.76 3.22 11.70
CA LEU A 216 4.37 3.81 12.88
C LEU A 216 4.47 5.34 12.79
N LEU A 217 4.76 5.89 11.61
CA LEU A 217 4.78 7.34 11.37
C LEU A 217 3.39 7.98 11.47
N ILE A 218 2.36 7.31 10.94
CA ILE A 218 0.95 7.71 11.09
C ILE A 218 0.57 7.71 12.58
N ALA A 219 0.90 6.63 13.29
CA ALA A 219 0.64 6.52 14.73
C ALA A 219 1.35 7.61 15.53
N ALA A 220 2.61 7.90 15.20
CA ALA A 220 3.38 8.97 15.82
C ALA A 220 2.73 10.34 15.63
N LYS A 221 2.24 10.63 14.43
CA LYS A 221 1.55 11.89 14.10
C LYS A 221 0.26 12.03 14.92
N ARG A 222 -0.61 11.00 14.92
CA ARG A 222 -1.91 11.03 15.62
C ARG A 222 -1.75 11.12 17.14
N LEU A 223 -0.77 10.40 17.71
CA LEU A 223 -0.56 10.35 19.16
C LEU A 223 0.41 11.42 19.70
N GLY A 224 1.02 12.24 18.84
CA GLY A 224 2.04 13.23 19.24
C GLY A 224 3.31 12.60 19.79
N ARG A 225 3.68 11.35 19.38
CA ARG A 225 4.78 10.55 19.93
C ARG A 225 6.06 10.72 19.10
N ILE A 226 7.02 11.48 19.66
CA ILE A 226 8.32 11.75 19.00
C ILE A 226 9.17 10.49 18.88
N ASP A 227 9.18 9.63 19.88
CA ASP A 227 9.91 8.36 19.91
C ASP A 227 9.42 7.39 18.82
N MET A 228 8.11 7.25 18.60
CA MET A 228 7.54 6.46 17.50
C MET A 228 7.91 7.04 16.12
N ARG A 229 7.91 8.38 16.01
CA ARG A 229 8.33 9.04 14.76
C ARG A 229 9.79 8.76 14.45
N ASP A 230 10.67 8.92 15.43
CA ASP A 230 12.11 8.76 15.24
C ASP A 230 12.44 7.28 14.95
N ALA A 231 11.75 6.33 15.57
CA ALA A 231 11.83 4.91 15.25
C ALA A 231 11.35 4.60 13.82
N GLY A 232 10.17 5.12 13.41
CA GLY A 232 9.63 4.92 12.06
C GLY A 232 10.54 5.49 10.98
N LEU A 233 11.09 6.71 11.18
CA LEU A 233 12.05 7.31 10.25
C LEU A 233 13.37 6.52 10.19
N SER A 234 13.85 6.00 11.33
CA SER A 234 15.07 5.18 11.39
C SER A 234 14.89 3.86 10.63
N ALA A 235 13.77 3.17 10.85
CA ALA A 235 13.46 1.92 10.17
C ALA A 235 13.27 2.14 8.64
N LEU A 236 12.54 3.19 8.23
CA LEU A 236 12.34 3.50 6.81
C LEU A 236 13.66 3.85 6.12
N LYS A 237 14.50 4.66 6.77
CA LYS A 237 15.83 4.99 6.24
C LYS A 237 16.71 3.76 6.12
N TRP A 238 16.68 2.90 7.13
CA TRP A 238 17.42 1.64 7.12
C TRP A 238 16.96 0.74 5.97
N LEU A 239 15.64 0.53 5.80
CA LEU A 239 15.06 -0.25 4.72
C LEU A 239 15.47 0.32 3.34
N LEU A 240 15.41 1.63 3.17
CA LEU A 240 15.80 2.29 1.94
C LEU A 240 17.29 2.02 1.61
N VAL A 241 18.17 2.11 2.61
CA VAL A 241 19.61 1.82 2.44
C VAL A 241 19.84 0.36 2.04
N GLN A 242 19.05 -0.60 2.53
CA GLN A 242 19.15 -2.01 2.11
C GLN A 242 18.76 -2.21 0.64
N GLN A 243 18.01 -1.27 0.05
CA GLN A 243 17.40 -1.38 -1.28
C GLN A 243 17.91 -0.36 -2.30
N ILE A 244 18.95 0.42 -1.99
CA ILE A 244 19.57 1.32 -2.96
C ILE A 244 20.85 0.68 -3.49
N GLU A 245 20.98 0.61 -4.81
CA GLU A 245 22.21 0.25 -5.52
C GLU A 245 22.61 1.35 -6.52
N GLU A 246 23.90 1.39 -6.88
CA GLU A 246 24.39 2.23 -7.96
C GLU A 246 24.24 1.49 -9.29
N GLY A 247 23.55 2.11 -10.25
CA GLY A 247 23.47 1.60 -11.62
C GLY A 247 24.77 1.71 -12.40
N ILE A 248 24.76 1.17 -13.62
CA ILE A 248 25.90 1.24 -14.56
C ILE A 248 26.28 2.71 -14.87
N ASP A 249 25.29 3.60 -14.88
CA ASP A 249 25.46 5.05 -15.07
C ASP A 249 25.88 5.79 -13.79
N ARG A 250 26.15 5.07 -12.71
CA ARG A 250 26.47 5.57 -11.36
C ARG A 250 25.34 6.41 -10.73
N GLN A 251 24.11 6.28 -11.23
CA GLN A 251 22.97 6.88 -10.59
C GLN A 251 22.33 5.88 -9.62
N PRO A 252 21.89 6.33 -8.44
CA PRO A 252 21.20 5.46 -7.50
C PRO A 252 19.84 5.03 -8.06
N HIS A 253 19.49 3.76 -7.84
CA HIS A 253 18.17 3.24 -8.15
C HIS A 253 17.68 2.32 -7.04
N LEU A 254 16.36 2.09 -7.00
CA LEU A 254 15.76 1.11 -6.11
C LEU A 254 16.04 -0.30 -6.66
N SER A 255 16.64 -1.14 -5.81
CA SER A 255 16.87 -2.56 -6.02
C SER A 255 16.13 -3.31 -4.92
N ILE A 256 14.91 -3.73 -5.22
CA ILE A 256 13.98 -4.32 -4.24
C ILE A 256 14.54 -5.65 -3.71
N ILE A 257 14.30 -5.94 -2.44
CA ILE A 257 14.58 -7.25 -1.86
C ILE A 257 13.72 -8.30 -2.56
N GLY A 258 14.35 -9.27 -3.22
CA GLY A 258 13.66 -10.30 -3.99
C GLY A 258 12.97 -11.33 -3.11
N ASN A 259 11.82 -11.83 -3.57
CA ASN A 259 11.03 -12.80 -2.82
C ASN A 259 11.60 -14.23 -2.82
N GLN A 260 12.59 -14.52 -3.68
CA GLN A 260 13.29 -15.82 -3.71
C GLN A 260 14.44 -15.86 -2.69
N GLY A 261 14.11 -15.70 -1.41
CA GLY A 261 15.06 -15.75 -0.30
C GLY A 261 15.02 -14.55 0.64
N TRP A 262 14.34 -13.47 0.27
CA TRP A 262 14.16 -12.28 1.10
C TRP A 262 15.48 -11.68 1.63
N LEU A 263 15.46 -11.02 2.76
CA LEU A 263 16.65 -10.60 3.51
C LEU A 263 16.57 -11.17 4.91
N GLN A 264 17.38 -12.19 5.18
CA GLN A 264 17.59 -12.74 6.52
C GLN A 264 18.66 -11.94 7.26
N ARG A 265 18.48 -11.72 8.58
CA ARG A 265 19.45 -11.03 9.41
C ARG A 265 20.84 -11.68 9.31
N GLY A 266 21.83 -10.88 8.97
CA GLY A 266 23.21 -11.34 8.82
C GLY A 266 23.50 -12.13 7.53
N GLN A 267 22.55 -12.20 6.59
CA GLN A 267 22.74 -12.84 5.29
C GLN A 267 22.64 -11.80 4.16
N PRO A 268 23.21 -12.08 2.99
CA PRO A 268 22.97 -11.28 1.79
C PRO A 268 21.48 -11.30 1.42
N ARG A 269 20.92 -10.17 0.96
CA ARG A 269 19.55 -10.12 0.46
C ARG A 269 19.42 -10.87 -0.87
N ALA A 270 18.25 -11.45 -1.11
CA ALA A 270 17.88 -11.91 -2.45
C ALA A 270 17.72 -10.71 -3.39
N LYS A 271 18.24 -10.83 -4.62
CA LYS A 271 18.21 -9.75 -5.60
C LYS A 271 16.97 -9.80 -6.50
N PHE A 272 16.44 -10.99 -6.75
CA PHE A 272 15.27 -11.27 -7.57
C PHE A 272 14.36 -12.25 -6.80
N ASP A 273 13.16 -12.42 -7.06
CA ASP A 273 12.18 -11.81 -7.90
C ASP A 273 11.63 -10.50 -7.22
N GLN A 274 11.77 -9.34 -7.85
CA GLN A 274 11.35 -8.06 -7.27
C GLN A 274 9.90 -7.78 -7.63
N GLN A 275 9.09 -7.43 -6.63
CA GLN A 275 7.64 -7.24 -6.80
C GLN A 275 7.24 -5.77 -6.80
N PRO A 276 6.35 -5.33 -7.71
CA PRO A 276 5.85 -3.96 -7.81
C PRO A 276 5.26 -3.39 -6.52
N LEU A 277 4.64 -4.25 -5.71
CA LEU A 277 4.06 -3.88 -4.41
C LEU A 277 5.07 -3.18 -3.50
N GLU A 278 6.33 -3.65 -3.48
CA GLU A 278 7.38 -3.08 -2.64
C GLU A 278 7.75 -1.66 -3.06
N ALA A 279 7.83 -1.39 -4.37
CA ALA A 279 8.10 -0.04 -4.87
C ALA A 279 6.97 0.93 -4.47
N TYR A 280 5.70 0.51 -4.60
CA TYR A 280 4.57 1.30 -4.12
C TYR A 280 4.64 1.57 -2.62
N ALA A 281 4.86 0.54 -1.81
CA ALA A 281 4.95 0.69 -0.36
C ALA A 281 6.05 1.68 0.06
N MET A 282 7.20 1.66 -0.65
CA MET A 282 8.28 2.62 -0.43
C MET A 282 7.91 4.04 -0.83
N VAL A 283 7.23 4.24 -1.98
CA VAL A 283 6.73 5.57 -2.39
C VAL A 283 5.83 6.15 -1.31
N ASP A 284 4.82 5.39 -0.89
CA ASP A 284 3.82 5.82 0.08
C ASP A 284 4.45 6.14 1.45
N ALA A 285 5.35 5.28 1.95
CA ALA A 285 6.08 5.51 3.19
C ALA A 285 7.02 6.74 3.11
N CYS A 286 7.66 7.00 1.97
CA CYS A 286 8.47 8.20 1.78
C CYS A 286 7.61 9.47 1.77
N LEU A 287 6.41 9.44 1.18
CA LEU A 287 5.48 10.57 1.19
C LEU A 287 4.98 10.88 2.61
N ILE A 288 4.68 9.86 3.43
CA ILE A 288 4.32 10.12 4.83
C ILE A 288 5.51 10.62 5.65
N ALA A 289 6.73 10.14 5.38
CA ALA A 289 7.95 10.66 6.01
C ALA A 289 8.17 12.15 5.65
N ALA A 290 7.86 12.54 4.41
CA ALA A 290 7.88 13.95 3.99
C ALA A 290 6.84 14.80 4.74
N ARG A 291 5.63 14.26 4.99
CA ARG A 291 4.58 14.95 5.78
C ARG A 291 4.96 15.17 7.26
N VAL A 292 5.77 14.28 7.85
CA VAL A 292 6.21 14.38 9.25
C VAL A 292 7.61 14.96 9.40
N ALA A 293 8.24 15.41 8.32
CA ALA A 293 9.56 16.04 8.33
C ALA A 293 9.58 17.32 9.18
N ARG A 294 10.70 17.56 9.88
CA ARG A 294 10.85 18.71 10.78
C ARG A 294 11.11 20.03 10.04
N ASP A 295 11.68 19.92 8.85
CA ASP A 295 12.10 21.08 8.05
C ASP A 295 12.01 20.79 6.56
N ARG A 296 12.14 21.85 5.74
CA ARG A 296 12.08 21.76 4.28
C ARG A 296 13.17 20.85 3.68
N PRO A 297 14.43 20.89 4.10
CA PRO A 297 15.47 20.00 3.59
C PRO A 297 15.12 18.51 3.78
N GLN A 298 14.67 18.10 4.97
CA GLN A 298 14.23 16.74 5.22
C GLN A 298 13.04 16.35 4.34
N ARG A 299 12.05 17.24 4.20
CA ARG A 299 10.90 17.01 3.31
C ARG A 299 11.34 16.76 1.89
N ILE A 300 12.18 17.64 1.30
CA ILE A 300 12.70 17.50 -0.06
C ILE A 300 13.49 16.18 -0.23
N ALA A 301 14.26 15.77 0.76
CA ALA A 301 14.98 14.51 0.72
C ALA A 301 14.04 13.30 0.65
N TRP A 302 12.94 13.30 1.41
CA TRP A 302 11.94 12.22 1.34
C TRP A 302 11.12 12.25 0.05
N GLU A 303 10.80 13.44 -0.48
CA GLU A 303 10.20 13.60 -1.82
C GLU A 303 11.11 13.01 -2.92
N ALA A 304 12.42 13.25 -2.83
CA ALA A 304 13.40 12.68 -3.76
C ALA A 304 13.46 11.15 -3.66
N ASN A 305 13.41 10.60 -2.45
CA ASN A 305 13.35 9.15 -2.23
C ASN A 305 12.05 8.54 -2.78
N ALA A 306 10.90 9.20 -2.61
CA ALA A 306 9.65 8.76 -3.22
C ALA A 306 9.76 8.70 -4.76
N ARG A 307 10.34 9.73 -5.38
CA ARG A 307 10.61 9.75 -6.83
C ARG A 307 11.58 8.64 -7.24
N LEU A 308 12.64 8.41 -6.49
CA LEU A 308 13.61 7.34 -6.76
C LEU A 308 12.91 5.97 -6.77
N CYS A 309 12.07 5.70 -5.76
CA CYS A 309 11.31 4.45 -5.66
C CYS A 309 10.29 4.32 -6.81
N TYR A 310 9.59 5.39 -7.17
CA TYR A 310 8.68 5.39 -8.31
C TYR A 310 9.38 5.08 -9.63
N ASN A 311 10.58 5.58 -9.82
CA ASN A 311 11.35 5.39 -11.05
C ASN A 311 11.70 3.92 -11.33
N TRP A 312 11.59 3.03 -10.33
CA TRP A 312 11.72 1.59 -10.51
C TRP A 312 10.70 1.05 -11.54
N PHE A 313 9.46 1.55 -11.51
CA PHE A 313 8.42 1.17 -12.50
C PHE A 313 8.78 1.59 -13.92
N THR A 314 9.53 2.65 -14.09
CA THR A 314 9.87 3.21 -15.41
C THR A 314 11.22 2.75 -15.94
N GLY A 315 11.83 1.74 -15.31
CA GLY A 315 13.07 1.09 -15.77
C GLY A 315 14.34 1.58 -15.09
N LYS A 316 14.27 2.47 -14.08
CA LYS A 316 15.45 2.76 -13.24
C LYS A 316 15.52 1.71 -12.11
N ASN A 317 15.93 0.51 -12.51
CA ASN A 317 16.02 -0.69 -11.69
C ASN A 317 17.23 -1.52 -12.12
N ASP A 318 17.44 -2.68 -11.51
CA ASP A 318 18.62 -3.54 -11.73
C ASP A 318 18.87 -3.97 -13.18
N LEU A 319 17.83 -4.02 -14.01
CA LEU A 319 17.93 -4.48 -15.41
C LEU A 319 17.73 -3.37 -16.44
N GLY A 320 17.35 -2.15 -16.02
CA GLY A 320 17.04 -1.06 -16.95
C GLY A 320 15.73 -1.30 -17.73
N LEU A 321 14.82 -2.15 -17.24
CA LEU A 321 13.58 -2.56 -17.93
C LEU A 321 12.36 -1.95 -17.27
N ALA A 322 11.48 -1.32 -18.07
CA ALA A 322 10.22 -0.78 -17.57
C ALA A 322 9.24 -1.89 -17.20
N LEU A 323 8.61 -1.74 -16.03
CA LEU A 323 7.51 -2.60 -15.60
C LEU A 323 6.15 -2.02 -16.00
N LEU A 324 6.03 -0.70 -16.14
CA LEU A 324 4.84 -0.09 -16.76
C LEU A 324 4.81 -0.39 -18.25
N ASP A 325 3.68 -0.90 -18.73
CA ASP A 325 3.42 -1.13 -20.13
C ASP A 325 2.65 0.05 -20.74
N PRO A 326 3.27 0.84 -21.64
CA PRO A 326 2.63 2.02 -22.20
C PRO A 326 1.45 1.68 -23.15
N GLU A 327 1.39 0.46 -23.68
CA GLU A 327 0.30 0.03 -24.56
C GLU A 327 -0.99 -0.27 -23.78
N THR A 328 -0.84 -0.91 -22.62
CA THR A 328 -1.96 -1.39 -21.80
C THR A 328 -2.29 -0.47 -20.61
N GLY A 329 -1.30 0.26 -20.11
CA GLY A 329 -1.35 0.99 -18.83
C GLY A 329 -1.18 0.09 -17.61
N GLY A 330 -0.90 -1.21 -17.81
CA GLY A 330 -0.70 -2.18 -16.73
C GLY A 330 0.71 -2.24 -16.18
N GLY A 331 0.85 -2.74 -14.96
CA GLY A 331 2.12 -3.09 -14.34
C GLY A 331 2.43 -4.57 -14.54
N ARG A 332 3.64 -4.89 -15.00
CA ARG A 332 4.13 -6.27 -15.15
C ARG A 332 4.44 -6.87 -13.79
N ASP A 333 4.26 -8.20 -13.63
CA ASP A 333 4.20 -8.89 -12.33
C ASP A 333 5.50 -8.91 -11.53
N GLY A 334 6.65 -8.68 -12.15
CA GLY A 334 7.88 -8.61 -11.40
C GLY A 334 9.14 -8.48 -12.25
N LEU A 335 10.26 -8.18 -11.59
CA LEU A 335 11.59 -8.13 -12.19
C LEU A 335 12.34 -9.40 -11.80
N GLU A 336 12.52 -10.29 -12.77
CA GLU A 336 13.19 -11.59 -12.65
C GLU A 336 14.66 -11.50 -13.11
N PRO A 337 15.51 -12.52 -12.84
CA PRO A 337 16.94 -12.46 -13.19
C PRO A 337 17.23 -12.22 -14.68
N HIS A 338 16.31 -12.61 -15.55
CA HIS A 338 16.52 -12.58 -17.01
C HIS A 338 15.56 -11.65 -17.75
N GLY A 339 14.76 -10.85 -17.02
CA GLY A 339 13.82 -9.91 -17.63
C GLY A 339 12.66 -9.56 -16.73
N VAL A 340 11.57 -9.13 -17.33
CA VAL A 340 10.31 -8.82 -16.64
C VAL A 340 9.30 -9.94 -16.88
N ASN A 341 8.60 -10.34 -15.84
CA ASN A 341 7.42 -11.19 -15.97
C ASN A 341 6.34 -10.41 -16.73
N GLN A 342 5.93 -10.91 -17.88
CA GLN A 342 5.06 -10.18 -18.81
C GLN A 342 3.58 -10.17 -18.43
N ASN A 343 3.18 -10.94 -17.40
CA ASN A 343 1.81 -10.90 -16.90
C ASN A 343 1.54 -9.57 -16.18
N GLN A 344 0.31 -9.15 -16.17
CA GLN A 344 -0.14 -7.87 -15.63
C GLN A 344 -1.33 -8.11 -14.69
N GLY A 345 -1.10 -8.83 -13.59
CA GLY A 345 -2.11 -9.11 -12.57
C GLY A 345 -2.56 -7.86 -11.80
N ALA A 346 -3.59 -8.01 -10.98
CA ALA A 346 -4.20 -6.89 -10.27
C ALA A 346 -3.21 -6.21 -9.32
N GLU A 347 -2.54 -6.96 -8.43
CA GLU A 347 -1.60 -6.39 -7.47
C GLU A 347 -0.51 -5.57 -8.16
N SER A 348 0.09 -6.14 -9.20
CA SER A 348 1.20 -5.53 -9.93
C SER A 348 0.79 -4.30 -10.73
N SER A 349 -0.45 -4.28 -11.24
CA SER A 349 -0.99 -3.13 -11.99
C SER A 349 -1.52 -2.03 -11.06
N LEU A 350 -2.06 -2.40 -9.90
CA LEU A 350 -2.51 -1.44 -8.89
C LEU A 350 -1.34 -0.75 -8.18
N ALA A 351 -0.17 -1.38 -8.05
CA ALA A 351 0.97 -0.81 -7.36
C ALA A 351 1.45 0.53 -7.99
N PRO A 352 1.78 0.63 -9.29
CA PRO A 352 2.15 1.90 -9.91
C PRO A 352 1.00 2.91 -9.95
N LEU A 353 -0.25 2.46 -10.09
CA LEU A 353 -1.42 3.34 -10.06
C LEU A 353 -1.59 3.99 -8.68
N LEU A 354 -1.55 3.21 -7.61
CA LEU A 354 -1.62 3.72 -6.24
C LEU A 354 -0.47 4.67 -5.92
N ALA A 355 0.77 4.33 -6.32
CA ALA A 355 1.92 5.21 -6.16
C ALA A 355 1.71 6.56 -6.89
N THR A 356 1.19 6.52 -8.11
CA THR A 356 0.87 7.72 -8.89
C THR A 356 -0.19 8.57 -8.19
N LEU A 357 -1.29 7.98 -7.77
CA LEU A 357 -2.40 8.68 -7.09
C LEU A 357 -1.94 9.32 -5.78
N GLU A 358 -1.13 8.62 -4.96
CA GLU A 358 -0.59 9.19 -3.72
C GLU A 358 0.37 10.35 -3.98
N MET A 359 1.19 10.29 -5.05
CA MET A 359 2.04 11.41 -5.44
C MET A 359 1.21 12.64 -5.87
N HIS A 360 0.12 12.44 -6.62
CA HIS A 360 -0.79 13.53 -6.99
C HIS A 360 -1.51 14.13 -5.79
N ARG A 361 -2.00 13.30 -4.85
CA ARG A 361 -2.64 13.78 -3.62
C ARG A 361 -1.67 14.57 -2.75
N TYR A 362 -0.46 14.05 -2.55
CA TYR A 362 0.57 14.77 -1.82
C TYR A 362 0.87 16.14 -2.46
N ALA A 363 0.94 16.20 -3.79
CA ALA A 363 1.13 17.44 -4.51
C ALA A 363 -0.03 18.42 -4.30
N ALA A 364 -1.27 17.95 -4.33
CA ALA A 364 -2.46 18.75 -4.08
C ALA A 364 -2.49 19.32 -2.64
N GLU A 365 -2.11 18.52 -1.64
CA GLU A 365 -2.01 18.95 -0.23
C GLU A 365 -1.01 20.11 -0.04
N LEU A 366 0.12 20.10 -0.76
CA LEU A 366 1.12 21.18 -0.66
C LEU A 366 0.66 22.48 -1.33
N THR A 367 -0.40 22.43 -2.13
CA THR A 367 -0.89 23.55 -2.92
C THR A 367 -2.22 24.11 -2.42
N SER A 368 -2.89 23.41 -1.49
CA SER A 368 -4.09 23.88 -0.77
C SER A 368 -3.74 24.76 0.42
#